data_8a1433fcba800db5a0a8499203e7ac5e
#
_entry.id   8a1433fcba800db5a0a8499203e7ac5e
#
_cell.length_a   1.000
_cell.length_b   1.000
_cell.length_c   1.000
_cell.angle_alpha   90.00
_cell.angle_beta   90.00
_cell.angle_gamma   90.00
#
_symmetry.space_group_name_H-M   'P 1'
#
loop_
_entity.id
_entity.type
_entity.pdbx_description
1 polymer ?
#
loop_
_entity_poly.entity_id
_entity_poly.type
_entity_poly.pdbx_seq_one_letter_code
_entity_poly.pdbx_strand_id
1 'polypeptide(L)'
;TDKDWNTIIRYFQYIDSEKISYRGEFAFDNNSTEYHAGEKLHELGACNNCHFYGEEFPTQEASTWAPNLALTKERLNPEWVKEWLRDPQAIMPGTKMPAPYLPDKDILAMDGAEDDWGEELVKLGGDSTAMLNGLRDYLWDIKGKTNIDATIKEYFDENGYEFGAEEDDFEGEDDWGDDEDW
;
A
#
# COMPACT_ATOMS: atom_id res chain seq x y z
N THR A 1 -25.97 -1.54 19.19
CA THR A 1 -26.30 -2.74 20.03
C THR A 1 -25.46 -3.92 19.61
N ASP A 2 -25.31 -4.95 20.46
CA ASP A 2 -24.58 -6.19 20.14
C ASP A 2 -25.13 -6.87 18.87
N LYS A 3 -26.42 -6.70 18.59
CA LYS A 3 -27.06 -7.19 17.39
C LYS A 3 -26.50 -6.51 16.13
N ASP A 4 -26.22 -5.25 16.19
CA ASP A 4 -25.70 -4.48 15.05
C ASP A 4 -24.25 -4.88 14.76
N TRP A 5 -23.43 -5.02 15.80
CA TRP A 5 -22.06 -5.54 15.68
C TRP A 5 -22.02 -6.93 15.09
N ASN A 6 -22.87 -7.85 15.55
CA ASN A 6 -22.98 -9.19 15.01
C ASN A 6 -23.39 -9.19 13.53
N THR A 7 -24.25 -8.25 13.13
CA THR A 7 -24.65 -8.11 11.72
C THR A 7 -23.49 -7.65 10.86
N ILE A 8 -22.73 -6.67 11.33
CA ILE A 8 -21.53 -6.17 10.63
C ILE A 8 -20.47 -7.27 10.50
N ILE A 9 -20.19 -7.97 11.60
CA ILE A 9 -19.22 -9.08 11.60
C ILE A 9 -19.65 -10.17 10.59
N ARG A 10 -20.93 -10.56 10.58
CA ARG A 10 -21.45 -11.56 9.63
C ARG A 10 -21.38 -11.09 8.19
N TYR A 11 -21.62 -9.81 7.93
CA TYR A 11 -21.48 -9.23 6.61
C TYR A 11 -20.04 -9.33 6.10
N PHE A 12 -19.08 -8.96 6.91
CA PHE A 12 -17.65 -9.10 6.54
C PHE A 12 -17.24 -10.56 6.37
N GLN A 13 -17.69 -11.47 7.26
CA GLN A 13 -17.44 -12.90 7.12
C GLN A 13 -18.05 -13.47 5.84
N TYR A 14 -19.24 -13.03 5.44
CA TYR A 14 -19.88 -13.43 4.20
C TYR A 14 -19.10 -12.95 2.97
N ILE A 15 -18.70 -11.67 2.96
CA ILE A 15 -17.89 -11.12 1.87
C ILE A 15 -16.56 -11.87 1.77
N ASP A 16 -15.91 -12.13 2.89
CA ASP A 16 -14.66 -12.88 2.94
C ASP A 16 -14.85 -14.31 2.41
N SER A 17 -15.93 -15.00 2.78
CA SER A 17 -16.18 -16.37 2.32
C SER A 17 -16.45 -16.47 0.81
N GLU A 18 -17.07 -15.45 0.23
CA GLU A 18 -17.40 -15.41 -1.19
C GLU A 18 -16.25 -14.95 -2.08
N LYS A 19 -15.40 -14.04 -1.56
CA LYS A 19 -14.35 -13.39 -2.35
C LYS A 19 -12.94 -13.88 -2.04
N ILE A 20 -12.71 -14.48 -0.89
CA ILE A 20 -11.38 -14.84 -0.43
C ILE A 20 -11.30 -16.35 -0.21
N SER A 21 -11.14 -17.07 -1.29
CA SER A 21 -10.60 -18.44 -1.23
C SER A 21 -9.10 -18.46 -0.90
N TYR A 22 -8.49 -17.29 -0.68
CA TYR A 22 -7.07 -17.17 -0.44
C TYR A 22 -6.74 -17.31 1.04
N ARG A 23 -6.55 -18.53 1.50
CA ARG A 23 -5.84 -18.90 2.73
C ARG A 23 -4.72 -19.90 2.44
N GLY A 24 -4.29 -19.97 1.18
CA GLY A 24 -3.16 -20.79 0.77
C GLY A 24 -1.85 -20.05 0.90
N GLU A 25 -0.74 -20.77 0.93
CA GLU A 25 0.57 -20.18 0.75
C GLU A 25 0.67 -19.64 -0.67
N PHE A 26 0.87 -18.33 -0.80
CA PHE A 26 1.21 -17.73 -2.07
C PHE A 26 2.68 -18.05 -2.37
N ALA A 27 2.90 -18.79 -3.45
CA ALA A 27 4.23 -19.17 -3.90
C ALA A 27 4.67 -18.29 -5.07
N PHE A 28 5.87 -17.80 -5.01
CA PHE A 28 6.56 -17.08 -6.08
C PHE A 28 8.00 -17.53 -6.15
N ASP A 29 8.67 -17.29 -7.28
CA ASP A 29 10.09 -17.59 -7.47
C ASP A 29 10.90 -16.29 -7.36
N ASN A 30 11.62 -16.12 -6.27
CA ASN A 30 12.46 -14.95 -6.02
C ASN A 30 13.77 -14.93 -6.85
N ASN A 31 13.98 -15.92 -7.71
CA ASN A 31 15.06 -15.92 -8.71
C ASN A 31 14.54 -15.66 -10.12
N SER A 32 13.25 -15.38 -10.28
CA SER A 32 12.66 -15.12 -11.59
C SER A 32 13.02 -13.72 -12.12
N THR A 33 13.00 -13.56 -13.43
CA THR A 33 13.18 -12.26 -14.09
C THR A 33 12.09 -11.28 -13.63
N GLU A 34 10.86 -11.75 -13.48
CA GLU A 34 9.75 -10.94 -13.00
C GLU A 34 10.00 -10.40 -11.60
N TYR A 35 10.49 -11.23 -10.67
CA TYR A 35 10.79 -10.81 -9.30
C TYR A 35 11.84 -9.69 -9.27
N HIS A 36 12.97 -9.86 -9.96
CA HIS A 36 14.03 -8.86 -10.01
C HIS A 36 13.61 -7.59 -10.78
N ALA A 37 12.78 -7.72 -11.81
CA ALA A 37 12.14 -6.57 -12.43
C ALA A 37 11.22 -5.83 -11.45
N GLY A 38 10.50 -6.54 -10.58
CA GLY A 38 9.69 -5.99 -9.51
C GLY A 38 10.51 -5.25 -8.46
N GLU A 39 11.65 -5.80 -8.06
CA GLU A 39 12.61 -5.15 -7.18
C GLU A 39 13.11 -3.82 -7.78
N LYS A 40 13.47 -3.83 -9.07
CA LYS A 40 13.88 -2.62 -9.76
C LYS A 40 12.78 -1.58 -9.90
N LEU A 41 11.55 -1.98 -10.22
CA LEU A 41 10.38 -1.10 -10.24
C LEU A 41 10.10 -0.48 -8.88
N HIS A 42 10.28 -1.24 -7.81
CA HIS A 42 10.13 -0.78 -6.45
C HIS A 42 11.17 0.32 -6.11
N GLU A 43 12.44 0.11 -6.50
CA GLU A 43 13.50 1.11 -6.37
C GLU A 43 13.18 2.39 -7.14
N LEU A 44 12.85 2.26 -8.44
CA LEU A 44 12.53 3.37 -9.34
C LEU A 44 11.26 4.12 -8.90
N GLY A 45 10.29 3.39 -8.35
CA GLY A 45 9.05 3.96 -7.80
C GLY A 45 9.26 4.69 -6.47
N ALA A 46 10.46 4.62 -5.88
CA ALA A 46 10.82 5.25 -4.61
C ALA A 46 9.77 5.02 -3.51
N CYS A 47 9.28 3.78 -3.40
CA CYS A 47 8.20 3.42 -2.46
C CYS A 47 8.56 3.70 -1.00
N ASN A 48 9.88 3.67 -0.67
CA ASN A 48 10.43 4.02 0.63
C ASN A 48 10.26 5.51 1.00
N ASN A 49 9.86 6.36 0.06
CA ASN A 49 9.56 7.74 0.38
C ASN A 49 8.37 7.86 1.33
N CYS A 50 7.38 6.98 1.18
CA CYS A 50 6.14 7.01 1.95
C CYS A 50 5.94 5.76 2.82
N HIS A 51 6.46 4.60 2.43
CA HIS A 51 6.21 3.34 3.11
C HIS A 51 7.32 2.97 4.09
N PHE A 52 6.92 2.39 5.22
CA PHE A 52 7.83 1.73 6.17
C PHE A 52 8.26 0.37 5.64
N TYR A 53 9.50 -0.03 5.99
CA TYR A 53 10.07 -1.35 5.77
C TYR A 53 10.48 -1.97 7.11
N GLY A 54 9.55 -2.62 7.77
CA GLY A 54 9.80 -3.04 9.14
C GLY A 54 10.01 -1.84 10.06
N GLU A 55 11.22 -1.69 10.63
CA GLU A 55 11.61 -0.58 11.49
C GLU A 55 12.24 0.61 10.71
N GLU A 56 12.43 0.48 9.40
CA GLU A 56 12.95 1.56 8.58
C GLU A 56 11.83 2.57 8.27
N PHE A 57 12.09 3.82 8.61
CA PHE A 57 11.16 4.92 8.40
C PHE A 57 11.15 5.40 6.95
N PRO A 58 9.99 5.90 6.48
CA PRO A 58 9.93 6.60 5.20
C PRO A 58 10.87 7.80 5.15
N THR A 59 11.36 8.13 3.96
CA THR A 59 12.31 9.24 3.78
C THR A 59 11.63 10.62 3.75
N GLN A 60 10.31 10.66 3.52
CA GLN A 60 9.51 11.87 3.54
C GLN A 60 8.89 12.14 4.91
N GLU A 61 8.30 13.32 5.06
CA GLU A 61 7.66 13.76 6.30
C GLU A 61 6.45 12.90 6.71
N ALA A 62 6.16 12.88 8.02
CA ALA A 62 5.15 12.03 8.62
C ALA A 62 3.73 12.20 8.00
N SER A 63 3.40 13.39 7.47
CA SER A 63 2.12 13.65 6.81
C SER A 63 1.89 12.82 5.53
N THR A 64 2.95 12.22 4.98
CA THR A 64 2.91 11.40 3.77
C THR A 64 3.04 9.92 4.06
N TRP A 65 3.23 9.51 5.32
CA TRP A 65 3.48 8.13 5.68
C TRP A 65 2.34 7.21 5.28
N ALA A 66 2.72 6.04 4.81
CA ALA A 66 1.85 4.99 4.30
C ALA A 66 2.13 3.68 5.05
N PRO A 67 1.25 2.67 4.92
CA PRO A 67 1.38 1.42 5.67
C PRO A 67 2.75 0.75 5.50
N ASN A 68 3.16 0.03 6.56
CA ASN A 68 4.39 -0.77 6.57
C ASN A 68 4.27 -1.94 5.58
N LEU A 69 5.17 -2.00 4.61
CA LEU A 69 5.15 -3.04 3.57
C LEU A 69 5.48 -4.45 4.11
N ALA A 70 6.14 -4.56 5.25
CA ALA A 70 6.31 -5.85 5.92
C ALA A 70 4.99 -6.50 6.35
N LEU A 71 3.88 -5.73 6.40
CA LEU A 71 2.53 -6.23 6.67
C LEU A 71 1.80 -6.77 5.44
N THR A 72 2.32 -6.60 4.24
CA THR A 72 1.64 -6.97 2.97
C THR A 72 1.17 -8.42 3.01
N LYS A 73 2.06 -9.33 3.36
CA LYS A 73 1.78 -10.77 3.43
C LYS A 73 0.69 -11.14 4.45
N GLU A 74 0.61 -10.40 5.55
CA GLU A 74 -0.30 -10.72 6.65
C GLU A 74 -1.71 -10.15 6.44
N ARG A 75 -1.81 -9.04 5.71
CA ARG A 75 -3.03 -8.23 5.65
C ARG A 75 -3.72 -8.22 4.29
N LEU A 76 -3.00 -8.51 3.21
CA LEU A 76 -3.51 -8.32 1.86
C LEU A 76 -3.65 -9.63 1.10
N ASN A 77 -4.45 -9.61 0.04
CA ASN A 77 -4.56 -10.68 -0.93
C ASN A 77 -3.60 -10.39 -2.10
N PRO A 78 -2.77 -11.35 -2.56
CA PRO A 78 -1.79 -11.10 -3.63
C PRO A 78 -2.41 -10.62 -4.94
N GLU A 79 -3.57 -11.14 -5.33
CA GLU A 79 -4.25 -10.67 -6.54
C GLU A 79 -4.82 -9.26 -6.36
N TRP A 80 -5.29 -8.91 -5.16
CA TRP A 80 -5.72 -7.55 -4.85
C TRP A 80 -4.55 -6.57 -4.90
N VAL A 81 -3.36 -6.96 -4.41
CA VAL A 81 -2.16 -6.09 -4.46
C VAL A 81 -1.83 -5.73 -5.90
N LYS A 82 -1.92 -6.68 -6.82
CA LYS A 82 -1.69 -6.45 -8.24
C LYS A 82 -2.69 -5.44 -8.84
N GLU A 83 -3.97 -5.60 -8.53
CA GLU A 83 -5.00 -4.66 -8.99
C GLU A 83 -4.84 -3.27 -8.36
N TRP A 84 -4.49 -3.22 -7.07
CA TRP A 84 -4.17 -1.98 -6.37
C TRP A 84 -3.01 -1.24 -7.03
N LEU A 85 -1.91 -1.94 -7.32
CA LEU A 85 -0.74 -1.34 -7.97
C LEU A 85 -1.06 -0.83 -9.38
N ARG A 86 -1.99 -1.50 -10.09
CA ARG A 86 -2.39 -1.09 -11.44
C ARG A 86 -3.09 0.26 -11.46
N ASP A 87 -4.03 0.49 -10.56
CA ASP A 87 -4.79 1.73 -10.48
C ASP A 87 -5.34 1.97 -9.06
N PRO A 88 -4.52 2.52 -8.15
CA PRO A 88 -4.96 2.79 -6.78
C PRO A 88 -6.16 3.74 -6.70
N GLN A 89 -6.23 4.72 -7.60
CA GLN A 89 -7.30 5.72 -7.61
C GLN A 89 -8.65 5.15 -8.05
N ALA A 90 -8.66 4.13 -8.91
CA ALA A 90 -9.90 3.43 -9.28
C ALA A 90 -10.47 2.62 -8.12
N ILE A 91 -9.61 2.06 -7.25
CA ILE A 91 -10.03 1.27 -6.09
C ILE A 91 -10.41 2.17 -4.91
N MET A 92 -9.59 3.20 -4.64
CA MET A 92 -9.82 4.15 -3.55
C MET A 92 -9.63 5.58 -4.06
N PRO A 93 -10.68 6.23 -4.54
CA PRO A 93 -10.63 7.63 -4.97
C PRO A 93 -10.10 8.54 -3.86
N GLY A 94 -9.12 9.38 -4.20
CA GLY A 94 -8.50 10.29 -3.25
C GLY A 94 -7.29 9.71 -2.48
N THR A 95 -6.90 8.45 -2.71
CA THR A 95 -5.64 7.93 -2.16
C THR A 95 -4.45 8.77 -2.64
N LYS A 96 -3.47 8.97 -1.77
CA LYS A 96 -2.22 9.66 -2.14
C LYS A 96 -1.23 8.73 -2.87
N MET A 97 -1.46 7.42 -2.85
CA MET A 97 -0.59 6.47 -3.54
C MET A 97 -0.73 6.61 -5.05
N PRO A 98 0.33 6.92 -5.78
CA PRO A 98 0.31 6.89 -7.25
C PRO A 98 0.40 5.45 -7.77
N ALA A 99 -0.07 5.20 -8.98
CA ALA A 99 0.29 3.99 -9.70
C ALA A 99 1.79 4.01 -10.04
N PRO A 100 2.52 2.89 -9.92
CA PRO A 100 3.89 2.81 -10.39
C PRO A 100 3.94 3.04 -11.91
N TYR A 101 4.97 3.73 -12.37
CA TYR A 101 5.21 3.86 -13.80
C TYR A 101 5.74 2.52 -14.35
N LEU A 102 5.06 1.98 -15.33
CA LEU A 102 5.44 0.75 -16.01
C LEU A 102 5.92 1.12 -17.42
N PRO A 103 7.24 0.97 -17.72
CA PRO A 103 7.76 1.33 -19.03
C PRO A 103 7.20 0.41 -20.11
N ASP A 104 6.80 1.00 -21.23
CA ASP A 104 6.34 0.26 -22.40
C ASP A 104 7.48 -0.29 -23.23
N LYS A 105 7.13 -1.07 -24.25
CA LYS A 105 8.10 -1.71 -25.14
C LYS A 105 8.99 -0.71 -25.86
N ASP A 106 8.46 0.45 -26.25
CA ASP A 106 9.21 1.42 -27.05
C ASP A 106 10.28 2.09 -26.19
N ILE A 107 9.97 2.37 -24.91
CA ILE A 107 10.92 2.91 -23.92
C ILE A 107 12.03 1.87 -23.65
N LEU A 108 11.66 0.61 -23.42
CA LEU A 108 12.61 -0.45 -23.13
C LEU A 108 13.46 -0.89 -24.33
N ALA A 109 13.11 -0.47 -25.54
CA ALA A 109 13.89 -0.71 -26.74
C ALA A 109 14.86 0.43 -27.09
N MET A 110 14.91 1.50 -26.30
CA MET A 110 15.83 2.61 -26.52
C MET A 110 17.29 2.24 -26.18
N ASP A 111 18.22 2.89 -26.84
CA ASP A 111 19.63 2.78 -26.48
C ASP A 111 19.86 3.26 -25.04
N GLY A 112 20.54 2.44 -24.23
CA GLY A 112 20.78 2.74 -22.81
C GLY A 112 19.64 2.34 -21.87
N ALA A 113 18.57 1.71 -22.36
CA ALA A 113 17.45 1.29 -21.53
C ALA A 113 17.86 0.36 -20.36
N GLU A 114 18.89 -0.47 -20.56
CA GLU A 114 19.41 -1.34 -19.49
C GLU A 114 20.06 -0.54 -18.35
N ASP A 115 20.68 0.58 -18.65
CA ASP A 115 21.32 1.44 -17.65
C ASP A 115 20.25 2.16 -16.81
N ASP A 116 19.14 2.59 -17.43
CA ASP A 116 18.07 3.34 -16.77
C ASP A 116 17.08 2.41 -16.04
N TRP A 117 16.69 1.31 -16.68
CA TRP A 117 15.60 0.43 -16.22
C TRP A 117 16.07 -0.90 -15.65
N GLY A 118 17.29 -1.33 -15.94
CA GLY A 118 17.82 -2.64 -15.58
C GLY A 118 17.50 -3.72 -16.61
N GLU A 119 18.39 -4.71 -16.69
CA GLU A 119 18.32 -5.81 -17.66
C GLU A 119 17.02 -6.62 -17.55
N GLU A 120 16.52 -6.83 -16.33
CA GLU A 120 15.31 -7.61 -16.06
C GLU A 120 14.05 -6.95 -16.61
N LEU A 121 13.90 -5.63 -16.45
CA LEU A 121 12.78 -4.90 -17.03
C LEU A 121 12.84 -4.89 -18.56
N VAL A 122 14.03 -4.72 -19.13
CA VAL A 122 14.24 -4.79 -20.57
C VAL A 122 13.83 -6.15 -21.11
N LYS A 123 14.18 -7.24 -20.40
CA LYS A 123 13.78 -8.63 -20.78
C LYS A 123 12.26 -8.83 -20.77
N LEU A 124 11.52 -8.12 -19.93
CA LEU A 124 10.05 -8.20 -19.90
C LEU A 124 9.40 -7.51 -21.12
N GLY A 125 10.14 -6.66 -21.84
CA GLY A 125 9.73 -6.12 -23.14
C GLY A 125 8.41 -5.34 -23.12
N GLY A 126 8.07 -4.68 -22.02
CA GLY A 126 6.85 -3.90 -21.87
C GLY A 126 5.62 -4.71 -21.41
N ASP A 127 5.78 -5.96 -20.96
CA ASP A 127 4.68 -6.73 -20.38
C ASP A 127 4.31 -6.19 -18.98
N SER A 128 3.34 -5.29 -18.95
CA SER A 128 2.87 -4.67 -17.71
C SER A 128 2.29 -5.68 -16.71
N THR A 129 1.76 -6.82 -17.18
CA THR A 129 1.23 -7.86 -16.29
C THR A 129 2.37 -8.59 -15.60
N ALA A 130 3.43 -8.93 -16.33
CA ALA A 130 4.64 -9.54 -15.75
C ALA A 130 5.32 -8.57 -14.77
N MET A 131 5.41 -7.28 -15.10
CA MET A 131 5.94 -6.23 -14.21
C MET A 131 5.14 -6.12 -12.90
N LEU A 132 3.81 -6.09 -12.98
CA LEU A 132 2.95 -6.03 -11.79
C LEU A 132 3.02 -7.31 -10.96
N ASN A 133 3.14 -8.47 -11.61
CA ASN A 133 3.36 -9.73 -10.89
C ASN A 133 4.68 -9.69 -10.12
N GLY A 134 5.77 -9.28 -10.78
CA GLY A 134 7.07 -9.17 -10.13
C GLY A 134 7.09 -8.19 -8.97
N LEU A 135 6.49 -7.01 -9.15
CA LEU A 135 6.38 -6.01 -8.09
C LEU A 135 5.56 -6.55 -6.90
N ARG A 136 4.43 -7.23 -7.15
CA ARG A 136 3.66 -7.92 -6.10
C ARG A 136 4.53 -8.96 -5.36
N ASP A 137 5.27 -9.78 -6.09
CA ASP A 137 6.09 -10.85 -5.54
C ASP A 137 7.21 -10.28 -4.66
N TYR A 138 7.86 -9.22 -5.12
CA TYR A 138 8.85 -8.50 -4.34
C TYR A 138 8.25 -7.91 -3.05
N LEU A 139 7.11 -7.21 -3.14
CA LEU A 139 6.42 -6.67 -1.96
C LEU A 139 5.99 -7.77 -0.98
N TRP A 140 5.70 -8.96 -1.48
CA TRP A 140 5.32 -10.11 -0.64
C TRP A 140 6.48 -10.72 0.12
N ASP A 141 7.71 -10.57 -0.39
CA ASP A 141 8.93 -11.06 0.25
C ASP A 141 9.54 -10.06 1.25
N ILE A 142 9.04 -8.84 1.32
CA ILE A 142 9.52 -7.84 2.27
C ILE A 142 9.30 -8.37 3.70
N LYS A 143 10.39 -8.38 4.46
CA LYS A 143 10.43 -8.85 5.86
C LYS A 143 10.78 -7.69 6.78
N GLY A 144 10.37 -7.82 8.02
CA GLY A 144 10.71 -6.83 9.03
C GLY A 144 9.77 -6.92 10.22
N LYS A 145 10.02 -6.09 11.21
CA LYS A 145 9.17 -5.98 12.38
C LYS A 145 7.87 -5.25 11.99
N THR A 146 6.75 -5.86 12.31
CA THR A 146 5.43 -5.37 11.91
C THR A 146 4.75 -4.53 12.98
N ASN A 147 5.07 -4.76 14.26
CA ASN A 147 4.60 -3.92 15.37
C ASN A 147 5.68 -2.91 15.74
N ILE A 148 5.56 -1.70 15.24
CA ILE A 148 6.51 -0.59 15.43
C ILE A 148 5.88 0.62 16.13
N ASP A 149 4.71 0.46 16.75
CA ASP A 149 3.96 1.56 17.36
C ASP A 149 4.81 2.32 18.40
N ALA A 150 5.58 1.59 19.24
CA ALA A 150 6.47 2.22 20.21
C ALA A 150 7.60 3.01 19.53
N THR A 151 8.14 2.51 18.42
CA THR A 151 9.22 3.17 17.65
C THR A 151 8.69 4.44 16.99
N ILE A 152 7.47 4.40 16.46
CA ILE A 152 6.80 5.58 15.88
C ILE A 152 6.54 6.62 16.97
N LYS A 153 6.06 6.19 18.14
CA LYS A 153 5.84 7.10 19.26
C LYS A 153 7.14 7.78 19.70
N GLU A 154 8.22 7.02 19.86
CA GLU A 154 9.53 7.56 20.20
C GLU A 154 10.02 8.58 19.17
N TYR A 155 9.85 8.29 17.87
CA TYR A 155 10.17 9.23 16.80
C TYR A 155 9.38 10.53 16.92
N PHE A 156 8.08 10.49 17.21
CA PHE A 156 7.26 11.68 17.37
C PHE A 156 7.67 12.49 18.60
N ASP A 157 7.93 11.81 19.71
CA ASP A 157 8.39 12.45 20.95
C ASP A 157 9.74 13.17 20.74
N GLU A 158 10.68 12.57 20.00
CA GLU A 158 11.99 13.15 19.69
C GLU A 158 11.93 14.34 18.70
N ASN A 159 10.95 14.32 17.78
CA ASN A 159 10.80 15.35 16.75
C ASN A 159 9.76 16.42 17.11
N GLY A 160 9.22 16.39 18.34
CA GLY A 160 8.30 17.41 18.84
C GLY A 160 6.90 17.33 18.22
N TYR A 161 6.51 16.17 17.69
CA TYR A 161 5.13 15.92 17.29
C TYR A 161 4.30 15.52 18.51
N GLU A 162 3.21 16.23 18.77
CA GLU A 162 2.26 15.85 19.81
C GLU A 162 1.42 14.65 19.34
N PHE A 163 1.55 13.52 20.03
CA PHE A 163 0.73 12.34 19.82
C PHE A 163 -0.65 12.59 20.46
N GLY A 164 -1.67 12.78 19.63
CA GLY A 164 -3.03 13.05 20.07
C GLY A 164 -3.13 14.45 20.69
N ALA A 165 -2.93 15.49 19.89
CA ALA A 165 -3.63 16.73 20.21
C ALA A 165 -5.09 16.33 20.43
N GLU A 166 -5.57 16.52 21.68
CA GLU A 166 -6.96 16.31 22.01
C GLU A 166 -7.76 17.00 20.90
N GLU A 167 -8.66 16.27 20.25
CA GLU A 167 -9.61 16.89 19.35
C GLU A 167 -10.19 18.03 20.17
N ASP A 168 -9.83 19.27 19.81
CA ASP A 168 -10.45 20.45 20.42
C ASP A 168 -11.94 20.14 20.36
N ASP A 169 -12.55 20.04 21.53
CA ASP A 169 -13.98 19.86 21.69
C ASP A 169 -14.64 20.86 20.75
N PHE A 170 -15.04 20.39 19.58
CA PHE A 170 -15.92 21.15 18.71
C PHE A 170 -17.25 21.21 19.46
N GLU A 171 -17.31 22.13 20.43
CA GLU A 171 -18.58 22.60 20.96
C GLU A 171 -19.32 23.24 19.77
N GLY A 172 -19.91 22.39 18.96
CA GLY A 172 -20.95 22.80 18.04
C GLY A 172 -22.08 23.28 18.86
N GLU A 173 -22.24 24.61 18.98
CA GLU A 173 -23.52 25.20 19.35
C GLU A 173 -24.52 24.68 18.30
N ASP A 174 -25.25 23.62 18.65
CA ASP A 174 -26.46 23.19 17.95
C ASP A 174 -27.55 24.26 18.17
N ASP A 175 -27.42 25.40 17.49
CA ASP A 175 -28.50 26.33 17.27
C ASP A 175 -29.45 25.77 16.19
N TRP A 176 -30.18 24.73 16.55
CA TRP A 176 -31.39 24.33 15.84
C TRP A 176 -32.50 25.30 16.22
N GLY A 177 -32.52 26.45 15.52
CA GLY A 177 -33.64 27.36 15.60
C GLY A 177 -34.96 26.61 15.38
N ASP A 178 -35.81 26.66 16.42
CA ASP A 178 -37.25 26.36 16.36
C ASP A 178 -37.90 27.30 15.35
N ASP A 179 -37.94 26.96 14.08
CA ASP A 179 -38.89 27.53 13.14
C ASP A 179 -40.15 26.65 13.10
N GLU A 180 -41.00 26.79 14.13
CA GLU A 180 -42.42 26.56 13.97
C GLU A 180 -42.95 27.69 13.07
N ASP A 181 -43.30 27.33 11.81
CA ASP A 181 -44.44 27.89 11.06
C ASP A 181 -44.33 27.38 9.60
N TRP A 182 -45.18 26.38 9.25
CA TRP A 182 -46.09 26.24 8.09
C TRP A 182 -46.73 24.85 8.06
#